data_9832bd2db1b81628655fd57408a1b179
#
_entry.id   9832bd2db1b81628655fd57408a1b179
#
_cell.length_a   1.000
_cell.length_b   1.000
_cell.length_c   1.000
_cell.angle_alpha   90.00
_cell.angle_beta   90.00
_cell.angle_gamma   90.00
#
_symmetry.space_group_name_H-M   'P 1'
#
loop_
_entity.id
_entity.type
_entity.pdbx_description
1 polymer ?
#
loop_
_entity_poly.entity_id
_entity_poly.type
_entity_poly.pdbx_seq_one_letter_code
_entity_poly.pdbx_strand_id
1 'polypeptide(L)'
;TPTYTNNGISCDGPSETFTITVNPTAQVEQISNQILCSGDTSETVLFSTVNTDGVTTYSWTNDNTTTGLAASGNGNISAFTVSNSFNNAIVSNITVTPTYTNNGISCDGPSETFSITVNPTAQVDAVVDQVLCNGESTDSILFTSTNTDGVTTYNWTNDNTTIGLPIAGGTGDIGSFVVTND
;
A
#
# COMPACT_ATOMS: atom_id res chain seq x y z
N THR A 1 -25.88 23.79 -46.82
CA THR A 1 -26.82 24.30 -47.86
C THR A 1 -26.55 23.54 -49.13
N PRO A 2 -27.49 22.79 -49.68
CA PRO A 2 -27.37 22.15 -51.00
C PRO A 2 -27.66 23.18 -52.10
N THR A 3 -26.95 23.09 -53.21
CA THR A 3 -27.19 23.86 -54.40
C THR A 3 -27.48 22.90 -55.56
N TYR A 4 -28.62 23.04 -56.22
CA TYR A 4 -28.99 22.26 -57.40
C TYR A 4 -28.78 23.13 -58.65
N THR A 5 -28.01 22.63 -59.60
CA THR A 5 -27.71 23.33 -60.86
C THR A 5 -28.19 22.50 -62.04
N ASN A 6 -29.03 23.10 -62.91
CA ASN A 6 -29.49 22.50 -64.16
C ASN A 6 -29.51 23.57 -65.28
N ASN A 7 -28.99 23.21 -66.46
CA ASN A 7 -28.88 24.11 -67.63
C ASN A 7 -28.26 25.48 -67.34
N GLY A 8 -27.24 25.51 -66.42
CA GLY A 8 -26.54 26.73 -65.99
C GLY A 8 -27.30 27.61 -64.98
N ILE A 9 -28.45 27.19 -64.48
CA ILE A 9 -29.23 27.87 -63.44
C ILE A 9 -29.02 27.10 -62.11
N SER A 10 -28.58 27.80 -61.08
CA SER A 10 -28.38 27.26 -59.74
C SER A 10 -29.47 27.77 -58.80
N CYS A 11 -30.05 26.85 -58.01
CA CYS A 11 -31.05 27.14 -56.97
C CYS A 11 -30.53 26.54 -55.63
N ASP A 12 -30.49 27.36 -54.58
CA ASP A 12 -30.12 26.92 -53.25
C ASP A 12 -31.33 26.34 -52.51
N GLY A 13 -31.08 25.25 -51.77
CA GLY A 13 -32.05 24.61 -50.89
C GLY A 13 -31.88 25.01 -49.43
N PRO A 14 -32.74 24.51 -48.52
CA PRO A 14 -32.64 24.77 -47.10
C PRO A 14 -31.33 24.21 -46.53
N SER A 15 -30.76 24.91 -45.56
CA SER A 15 -29.59 24.45 -44.81
C SER A 15 -30.02 23.53 -43.67
N GLU A 16 -29.28 22.45 -43.47
CA GLU A 16 -29.37 21.59 -42.29
C GLU A 16 -28.15 21.80 -41.41
N THR A 17 -28.33 21.71 -40.10
CA THR A 17 -27.28 21.81 -39.09
C THR A 17 -27.19 20.54 -38.29
N PHE A 18 -25.99 20.14 -37.93
CA PHE A 18 -25.73 19.04 -37.02
C PHE A 18 -24.63 19.43 -36.03
N THR A 19 -24.57 18.73 -34.89
CA THR A 19 -23.56 18.93 -33.88
C THR A 19 -22.72 17.66 -33.74
N ILE A 20 -21.43 17.85 -33.47
CA ILE A 20 -20.49 16.78 -33.04
C ILE A 20 -20.03 17.16 -31.65
N THR A 21 -20.31 16.30 -30.68
CA THR A 21 -19.81 16.44 -29.33
C THR A 21 -18.69 15.43 -29.11
N VAL A 22 -17.55 15.90 -28.63
CA VAL A 22 -16.39 15.04 -28.29
C VAL A 22 -16.26 15.04 -26.81
N ASN A 23 -16.39 13.87 -26.19
CA ASN A 23 -16.15 13.68 -24.76
C ASN A 23 -14.65 13.72 -24.46
N PRO A 24 -14.23 14.26 -23.28
CA PRO A 24 -12.86 14.24 -22.86
C PRO A 24 -12.39 12.81 -22.54
N THR A 25 -11.09 12.57 -22.58
CA THR A 25 -10.48 11.37 -22.05
C THR A 25 -10.70 11.32 -20.53
N ALA A 26 -11.07 10.17 -19.98
CA ALA A 26 -11.20 9.99 -18.53
C ALA A 26 -9.85 10.21 -17.84
N GLN A 27 -9.88 10.76 -16.65
CA GLN A 27 -8.69 11.02 -15.84
C GLN A 27 -8.92 10.57 -14.40
N VAL A 28 -7.85 10.15 -13.75
CA VAL A 28 -7.77 9.94 -12.31
C VAL A 28 -6.57 10.74 -11.79
N GLU A 29 -6.75 11.45 -10.67
CA GLU A 29 -5.68 12.21 -10.04
C GLU A 29 -4.70 11.27 -9.35
N GLN A 30 -3.45 11.76 -9.18
CA GLN A 30 -2.38 10.99 -8.56
C GLN A 30 -2.75 10.52 -7.15
N ILE A 31 -2.41 9.26 -6.86
CA ILE A 31 -2.70 8.58 -5.60
C ILE A 31 -1.40 8.39 -4.83
N SER A 32 -1.41 8.66 -3.51
CA SER A 32 -0.26 8.46 -2.64
C SER A 32 -0.06 6.99 -2.31
N ASN A 33 1.21 6.55 -2.29
CA ASN A 33 1.59 5.24 -1.78
C ASN A 33 1.40 5.17 -0.25
N GLN A 34 1.17 3.96 0.28
CA GLN A 34 1.08 3.70 1.71
C GLN A 34 2.16 2.71 2.13
N ILE A 35 2.74 2.91 3.33
CA ILE A 35 3.70 1.98 3.96
C ILE A 35 3.20 1.74 5.37
N LEU A 36 2.93 0.48 5.71
CA LEU A 36 2.25 0.06 6.94
C LEU A 36 2.96 -1.15 7.55
N CYS A 37 2.72 -1.41 8.83
CA CYS A 37 3.09 -2.66 9.47
C CYS A 37 1.95 -3.68 9.34
N SER A 38 2.27 -4.96 9.35
CA SER A 38 1.27 -6.03 9.40
C SER A 38 0.37 -5.87 10.63
N GLY A 39 -0.94 -5.85 10.41
CA GLY A 39 -1.96 -5.62 11.43
C GLY A 39 -2.48 -4.17 11.49
N ASP A 40 -1.82 -3.22 10.83
CA ASP A 40 -2.31 -1.84 10.75
C ASP A 40 -3.55 -1.74 9.86
N THR A 41 -4.26 -0.63 10.00
CA THR A 41 -5.39 -0.28 9.12
C THR A 41 -4.90 0.71 8.06
N SER A 42 -5.16 0.40 6.79
CA SER A 42 -4.85 1.30 5.67
C SER A 42 -5.69 2.57 5.71
N GLU A 43 -5.21 3.62 5.09
CA GLU A 43 -6.05 4.78 4.79
C GLU A 43 -7.07 4.43 3.68
N THR A 44 -8.21 5.12 3.70
CA THR A 44 -9.17 5.06 2.59
C THR A 44 -8.58 5.74 1.36
N VAL A 45 -8.63 5.07 0.20
CA VAL A 45 -8.22 5.66 -1.07
C VAL A 45 -9.44 6.22 -1.78
N LEU A 46 -9.48 7.54 -1.92
CA LEU A 46 -10.54 8.25 -2.66
C LEU A 46 -10.00 8.61 -4.04
N PHE A 47 -10.67 8.12 -5.08
CA PHE A 47 -10.34 8.48 -6.45
C PHE A 47 -11.06 9.77 -6.83
N SER A 48 -10.34 10.68 -7.47
CA SER A 48 -10.85 11.97 -7.95
C SER A 48 -10.43 12.23 -9.40
N THR A 49 -11.11 13.17 -10.03
CA THR A 49 -10.89 13.54 -11.43
C THR A 49 -11.09 15.04 -11.63
N VAL A 50 -10.44 15.59 -12.63
CA VAL A 50 -10.71 16.96 -13.13
C VAL A 50 -11.77 17.00 -14.25
N ASN A 51 -12.28 15.86 -14.72
CA ASN A 51 -13.34 15.83 -15.72
C ASN A 51 -14.62 16.44 -15.16
N THR A 52 -15.30 17.24 -15.99
CA THR A 52 -16.59 17.90 -15.72
C THR A 52 -17.66 17.48 -16.74
N ASP A 53 -18.91 17.87 -16.52
CA ASP A 53 -20.06 17.69 -17.44
C ASP A 53 -20.48 16.24 -17.70
N GLY A 54 -19.90 15.26 -17.00
CA GLY A 54 -20.22 13.84 -17.07
C GLY A 54 -19.95 13.14 -15.75
N VAL A 55 -19.90 11.82 -15.78
CA VAL A 55 -19.61 10.98 -14.60
C VAL A 55 -18.36 10.18 -14.88
N THR A 56 -17.36 10.27 -13.99
CA THR A 56 -16.18 9.39 -14.01
C THR A 56 -16.36 8.29 -12.97
N THR A 57 -16.22 7.06 -13.40
CA THR A 57 -16.18 5.85 -12.56
C THR A 57 -14.79 5.24 -12.61
N TYR A 58 -14.46 4.42 -11.61
CA TYR A 58 -13.14 3.83 -11.48
C TYR A 58 -13.26 2.32 -11.29
N SER A 59 -12.45 1.56 -12.02
CA SER A 59 -12.17 0.16 -11.72
C SER A 59 -10.72 0.00 -11.33
N TRP A 60 -10.40 -0.95 -10.47
CA TRP A 60 -9.03 -1.19 -10.06
C TRP A 60 -8.71 -2.68 -9.96
N THR A 61 -7.43 -3.00 -10.13
CA THR A 61 -6.86 -4.32 -9.95
C THR A 61 -5.67 -4.28 -9.00
N ASN A 62 -5.47 -5.32 -8.23
CA ASN A 62 -4.37 -5.52 -7.29
C ASN A 62 -3.58 -6.76 -7.68
N ASP A 63 -2.27 -6.65 -7.83
CA ASP A 63 -1.39 -7.75 -8.24
C ASP A 63 -1.01 -8.70 -7.09
N ASN A 64 -1.22 -8.29 -5.83
CA ASN A 64 -0.83 -9.08 -4.65
C ASN A 64 -1.90 -9.04 -3.54
N THR A 65 -2.73 -10.06 -3.47
CA THR A 65 -3.81 -10.15 -2.46
C THR A 65 -3.32 -10.56 -1.06
N THR A 66 -2.06 -10.95 -0.90
CA THR A 66 -1.53 -11.35 0.42
C THR A 66 -1.42 -10.19 1.40
N THR A 67 -1.48 -8.94 0.89
CA THR A 67 -1.56 -7.73 1.69
C THR A 67 -2.91 -7.49 2.36
N GLY A 68 -3.95 -8.29 2.04
CA GLY A 68 -5.31 -8.19 2.59
C GLY A 68 -6.31 -7.46 1.68
N LEU A 69 -5.87 -6.78 0.62
CA LEU A 69 -6.75 -6.15 -0.36
C LEU A 69 -7.22 -7.19 -1.39
N ALA A 70 -8.50 -7.12 -1.79
CA ALA A 70 -9.05 -7.95 -2.86
C ALA A 70 -8.30 -7.77 -4.19
N ALA A 71 -8.41 -8.76 -5.09
CA ALA A 71 -7.73 -8.73 -6.40
C ALA A 71 -8.25 -7.62 -7.34
N SER A 72 -9.48 -7.15 -7.16
CA SER A 72 -10.07 -6.07 -7.96
C SER A 72 -11.31 -5.49 -7.28
N GLY A 73 -11.74 -4.32 -7.74
CA GLY A 73 -12.97 -3.69 -7.30
C GLY A 73 -13.35 -2.49 -8.16
N ASN A 74 -14.43 -1.81 -7.75
CA ASN A 74 -14.92 -0.60 -8.38
C ASN A 74 -15.12 0.51 -7.34
N GLY A 75 -14.93 1.76 -7.77
CA GLY A 75 -15.01 2.93 -6.89
C GLY A 75 -13.86 2.96 -5.88
N ASN A 76 -14.01 3.77 -4.85
CA ASN A 76 -13.01 3.98 -3.81
C ASN A 76 -12.64 2.69 -3.06
N ILE A 77 -11.42 2.66 -2.53
CA ILE A 77 -10.97 1.55 -1.66
C ILE A 77 -11.18 1.99 -0.21
N SER A 78 -12.07 1.31 0.49
CA SER A 78 -12.27 1.52 1.93
C SER A 78 -11.04 1.08 2.73
N ALA A 79 -10.82 1.69 3.89
CA ALA A 79 -9.80 1.24 4.82
C ALA A 79 -9.99 -0.26 5.16
N PHE A 80 -8.89 -0.99 5.21
CA PHE A 80 -8.86 -2.44 5.53
C PHE A 80 -7.62 -2.75 6.38
N THR A 81 -7.67 -3.86 7.11
CA THR A 81 -6.51 -4.32 7.87
C THR A 81 -5.51 -4.98 6.92
N VAL A 82 -4.28 -4.46 6.88
CA VAL A 82 -3.21 -5.04 6.07
C VAL A 82 -2.59 -6.25 6.78
N SER A 83 -2.10 -7.20 6.00
CA SER A 83 -1.47 -8.42 6.50
C SER A 83 -0.18 -8.74 5.76
N ASN A 84 0.80 -9.25 6.50
CA ASN A 84 2.04 -9.81 5.96
C ASN A 84 2.49 -10.97 6.86
N SER A 85 2.43 -12.18 6.35
CA SER A 85 2.87 -13.40 7.05
C SER A 85 4.29 -13.84 6.68
N PHE A 86 5.01 -13.05 5.90
CA PHE A 86 6.39 -13.31 5.50
C PHE A 86 7.37 -12.58 6.42
N ASN A 87 8.65 -12.87 6.28
CA ASN A 87 9.73 -12.25 7.05
C ASN A 87 10.32 -11.01 6.37
N ASN A 88 9.89 -10.69 5.16
CA ASN A 88 10.27 -9.53 4.35
C ASN A 88 9.06 -8.65 4.06
N ALA A 89 9.30 -7.40 3.67
CA ALA A 89 8.25 -6.53 3.19
C ALA A 89 7.60 -7.06 1.92
N ILE A 90 6.28 -6.94 1.80
CA ILE A 90 5.52 -7.27 0.59
C ILE A 90 4.85 -6.02 0.03
N VAL A 91 4.64 -6.01 -1.27
CA VAL A 91 4.06 -4.87 -1.98
C VAL A 91 2.87 -5.33 -2.81
N SER A 92 1.79 -4.59 -2.74
CA SER A 92 0.68 -4.59 -3.70
C SER A 92 0.82 -3.40 -4.61
N ASN A 93 0.79 -3.62 -5.93
CA ASN A 93 0.63 -2.56 -6.92
C ASN A 93 -0.83 -2.55 -7.38
N ILE A 94 -1.48 -1.43 -7.17
CA ILE A 94 -2.88 -1.23 -7.51
C ILE A 94 -2.93 -0.36 -8.77
N THR A 95 -3.53 -0.90 -9.83
CA THR A 95 -3.74 -0.18 -11.09
C THR A 95 -5.19 0.26 -11.18
N VAL A 96 -5.43 1.56 -11.34
CA VAL A 96 -6.76 2.19 -11.41
C VAL A 96 -7.01 2.68 -12.82
N THR A 97 -8.15 2.32 -13.39
CA THR A 97 -8.58 2.76 -14.72
C THR A 97 -9.84 3.60 -14.59
N PRO A 98 -9.80 4.89 -14.99
CA PRO A 98 -10.98 5.74 -15.03
C PRO A 98 -11.81 5.53 -16.31
N THR A 99 -13.13 5.61 -16.22
CA THR A 99 -14.07 5.62 -17.34
C THR A 99 -14.98 6.85 -17.22
N TYR A 100 -14.90 7.76 -18.16
CA TYR A 100 -15.78 8.94 -18.25
C TYR A 100 -16.99 8.64 -19.11
N THR A 101 -18.19 8.96 -18.63
CA THR A 101 -19.45 8.76 -19.33
C THR A 101 -20.22 10.07 -19.44
N ASN A 102 -20.59 10.44 -20.65
CA ASN A 102 -21.46 11.59 -20.92
C ASN A 102 -22.42 11.26 -22.10
N ASN A 103 -23.69 11.61 -21.95
CA ASN A 103 -24.74 11.33 -22.94
C ASN A 103 -24.78 9.87 -23.42
N GLY A 104 -24.52 8.92 -22.53
CA GLY A 104 -24.52 7.48 -22.83
C GLY A 104 -23.29 6.95 -23.58
N ILE A 105 -22.29 7.79 -23.85
CA ILE A 105 -21.00 7.40 -24.46
C ILE A 105 -19.94 7.38 -23.39
N SER A 106 -19.27 6.23 -23.26
CA SER A 106 -18.19 6.00 -22.30
C SER A 106 -16.83 6.01 -23.00
N CYS A 107 -15.86 6.66 -22.37
CA CYS A 107 -14.48 6.74 -22.82
C CYS A 107 -13.56 6.37 -21.66
N ASP A 108 -12.74 5.35 -21.84
CA ASP A 108 -11.71 4.99 -20.86
C ASP A 108 -10.52 5.95 -20.99
N GLY A 109 -9.84 6.14 -19.87
CA GLY A 109 -8.62 6.94 -19.78
C GLY A 109 -7.38 6.12 -19.45
N PRO A 110 -6.23 6.79 -19.39
CA PRO A 110 -4.99 6.16 -18.94
C PRO A 110 -5.12 5.70 -17.49
N SER A 111 -4.55 4.53 -17.21
CA SER A 111 -4.50 3.99 -15.85
C SER A 111 -3.38 4.64 -15.05
N GLU A 112 -3.61 4.82 -13.75
CA GLU A 112 -2.62 5.21 -12.74
C GLU A 112 -2.32 4.03 -11.82
N THR A 113 -1.09 4.00 -11.27
CA THR A 113 -0.65 2.93 -10.37
C THR A 113 -0.09 3.54 -9.09
N PHE A 114 -0.50 2.99 -7.95
CA PHE A 114 0.06 3.28 -6.64
C PHE A 114 0.36 1.98 -5.90
N SER A 115 1.11 2.05 -4.79
CA SER A 115 1.51 0.88 -4.03
C SER A 115 1.10 0.96 -2.56
N ILE A 116 0.83 -0.22 -1.99
CA ILE A 116 0.72 -0.45 -0.56
C ILE A 116 1.81 -1.44 -0.17
N THR A 117 2.79 -0.97 0.62
CA THR A 117 3.87 -1.77 1.17
C THR A 117 3.51 -2.18 2.58
N VAL A 118 3.59 -3.47 2.89
CA VAL A 118 3.31 -4.01 4.23
C VAL A 118 4.58 -4.64 4.78
N ASN A 119 5.14 -4.00 5.79
CA ASN A 119 6.28 -4.52 6.55
C ASN A 119 5.85 -5.71 7.42
N PRO A 120 6.71 -6.71 7.64
CA PRO A 120 6.43 -7.83 8.54
C PRO A 120 6.35 -7.37 10.00
N THR A 121 5.71 -8.17 10.84
CA THR A 121 5.84 -8.03 12.30
C THR A 121 7.28 -8.34 12.72
N ALA A 122 7.84 -7.53 13.61
CA ALA A 122 9.16 -7.77 14.15
C ALA A 122 9.21 -9.11 14.91
N GLN A 123 10.27 -9.89 14.70
CA GLN A 123 10.50 -11.18 15.32
C GLN A 123 11.77 -11.15 16.17
N VAL A 124 11.82 -11.97 17.19
CA VAL A 124 13.04 -12.32 17.94
C VAL A 124 13.14 -13.82 18.01
N ASP A 125 14.32 -14.36 17.69
CA ASP A 125 14.57 -15.79 17.77
C ASP A 125 14.69 -16.24 19.24
N ALA A 126 14.38 -17.50 19.54
CA ALA A 126 14.46 -18.03 20.88
C ALA A 126 15.89 -17.96 21.41
N VAL A 127 16.03 -17.45 22.62
CA VAL A 127 17.30 -17.41 23.35
C VAL A 127 17.40 -18.63 24.26
N VAL A 128 18.61 -19.21 24.41
CA VAL A 128 18.84 -20.39 25.23
C VAL A 128 19.01 -19.98 26.69
N ASP A 129 18.29 -20.65 27.58
CA ASP A 129 18.45 -20.48 29.03
C ASP A 129 19.85 -20.90 29.49
N GLN A 130 20.37 -20.19 30.46
CA GLN A 130 21.67 -20.51 31.10
C GLN A 130 21.46 -20.86 32.57
N VAL A 131 22.07 -21.96 33.03
CA VAL A 131 22.09 -22.41 34.43
C VAL A 131 23.53 -22.46 34.90
N LEU A 132 23.85 -21.64 35.85
CA LEU A 132 25.24 -21.39 36.29
C LEU A 132 25.35 -21.44 37.83
N CYS A 133 26.55 -21.74 38.33
CA CYS A 133 26.86 -21.62 39.75
C CYS A 133 27.22 -20.18 40.12
N ASN A 134 27.02 -19.83 41.39
CA ASN A 134 27.41 -18.52 41.92
C ASN A 134 28.91 -18.24 41.63
N GLY A 135 29.17 -17.07 41.03
CA GLY A 135 30.53 -16.64 40.65
C GLY A 135 30.99 -17.06 39.25
N GLU A 136 30.21 -17.83 38.51
CA GLU A 136 30.49 -18.13 37.10
C GLU A 136 30.09 -16.98 36.17
N SER A 137 30.59 -17.00 34.94
CA SER A 137 30.25 -16.02 33.90
C SER A 137 29.23 -16.60 32.94
N THR A 138 28.24 -15.79 32.57
CA THR A 138 27.33 -16.13 31.48
C THR A 138 28.05 -16.12 30.14
N ASP A 139 27.50 -16.83 29.17
CA ASP A 139 27.75 -16.51 27.77
C ASP A 139 27.07 -15.20 27.41
N SER A 140 27.54 -14.51 26.38
CA SER A 140 26.83 -13.35 25.78
C SER A 140 25.51 -13.80 25.18
N ILE A 141 24.46 -13.03 25.42
CA ILE A 141 23.13 -13.26 24.84
C ILE A 141 23.03 -12.39 23.58
N LEU A 142 23.01 -13.04 22.43
CA LEU A 142 22.87 -12.40 21.15
C LEU A 142 21.40 -12.53 20.67
N PHE A 143 20.76 -11.39 20.39
CA PHE A 143 19.42 -11.39 19.83
C PHE A 143 19.49 -11.42 18.31
N THR A 144 18.76 -12.34 17.70
CA THR A 144 18.65 -12.51 16.26
C THR A 144 17.20 -12.49 15.81
N SER A 145 16.98 -12.32 14.53
CA SER A 145 15.67 -12.26 13.92
C SER A 145 15.67 -12.96 12.55
N THR A 146 14.56 -13.59 12.21
CA THR A 146 14.29 -14.08 10.86
C THR A 146 13.82 -13.00 9.91
N ASN A 147 13.48 -11.78 10.39
CA ASN A 147 13.11 -10.68 9.50
C ASN A 147 14.26 -10.30 8.57
N THR A 148 13.91 -10.03 7.30
CA THR A 148 14.83 -9.56 6.24
C THR A 148 14.42 -8.18 5.73
N ASP A 149 15.24 -7.57 4.88
CA ASP A 149 15.00 -6.27 4.21
C ASP A 149 14.87 -5.04 5.13
N GLY A 150 15.18 -5.19 6.42
CA GLY A 150 15.10 -4.11 7.40
C GLY A 150 16.08 -4.30 8.53
N VAL A 151 15.96 -3.46 9.56
CA VAL A 151 16.75 -3.56 10.79
C VAL A 151 15.82 -3.84 11.94
N THR A 152 16.08 -4.95 12.65
CA THR A 152 15.38 -5.26 13.90
C THR A 152 16.23 -4.73 15.07
N THR A 153 15.62 -3.97 15.95
CA THR A 153 16.22 -3.50 17.20
C THR A 153 15.57 -4.22 18.37
N TYR A 154 16.35 -4.49 19.40
CA TYR A 154 15.90 -5.27 20.56
C TYR A 154 15.93 -4.41 21.80
N ASN A 155 14.86 -4.47 22.60
CA ASN A 155 14.79 -3.93 23.94
C ASN A 155 14.48 -5.09 24.88
N TRP A 156 15.19 -5.16 25.99
CA TRP A 156 15.00 -6.20 27.00
C TRP A 156 14.80 -5.59 28.39
N THR A 157 14.19 -6.34 29.28
CA THR A 157 14.01 -6.00 30.69
C THR A 157 14.54 -7.11 31.56
N ASN A 158 15.06 -6.73 32.74
CA ASN A 158 15.54 -7.64 33.78
C ASN A 158 14.73 -7.35 35.05
N ASP A 159 13.98 -8.32 35.53
CA ASP A 159 13.14 -8.23 36.72
C ASP A 159 13.89 -8.55 38.03
N ASN A 160 15.13 -9.09 37.92
CA ASN A 160 15.97 -9.39 39.05
C ASN A 160 17.40 -8.86 38.84
N THR A 161 17.67 -7.65 39.33
CA THR A 161 18.99 -7.01 39.20
C THR A 161 20.05 -7.53 40.18
N THR A 162 19.71 -8.47 41.08
CA THR A 162 20.64 -9.04 42.05
C THR A 162 21.45 -10.24 41.53
N ILE A 163 21.08 -10.74 40.33
CA ILE A 163 21.76 -11.89 39.69
C ILE A 163 23.15 -11.56 39.08
N GLY A 164 23.68 -10.36 39.30
CA GLY A 164 24.97 -9.92 38.71
C GLY A 164 24.80 -9.04 37.47
N LEU A 165 23.57 -8.86 36.95
CA LEU A 165 23.20 -7.87 35.90
C LEU A 165 22.47 -6.69 36.56
N PRO A 166 23.18 -5.62 36.96
CA PRO A 166 22.65 -4.60 37.87
C PRO A 166 21.70 -3.58 37.19
N ILE A 167 21.36 -3.78 35.92
CA ILE A 167 20.47 -2.90 35.15
C ILE A 167 19.11 -3.57 34.91
N ALA A 168 18.03 -2.83 35.07
CA ALA A 168 16.67 -3.33 34.90
C ALA A 168 16.25 -3.50 33.45
N GLY A 169 17.07 -3.10 32.48
CA GLY A 169 16.80 -3.24 31.05
C GLY A 169 17.83 -2.54 30.18
N GLY A 170 17.76 -2.80 28.86
CA GLY A 170 18.71 -2.24 27.92
C GLY A 170 18.28 -2.45 26.49
N THR A 171 19.17 -2.10 25.57
CA THR A 171 18.98 -2.25 24.12
C THR A 171 20.13 -3.07 23.51
N GLY A 172 19.80 -3.83 22.45
CA GLY A 172 20.75 -4.72 21.78
C GLY A 172 21.14 -5.93 22.66
N ASP A 173 22.27 -6.55 22.36
CA ASP A 173 22.73 -7.76 22.98
C ASP A 173 23.15 -7.55 24.46
N ILE A 174 23.12 -8.63 25.24
CA ILE A 174 23.63 -8.62 26.62
C ILE A 174 25.01 -9.27 26.65
N GLY A 175 26.00 -8.48 27.03
CA GLY A 175 27.37 -9.01 27.22
C GLY A 175 27.45 -10.02 28.35
N SER A 176 28.50 -10.84 28.35
CA SER A 176 28.81 -11.76 29.48
C SER A 176 28.96 -10.98 30.78
N PHE A 177 28.41 -11.51 31.87
CA PHE A 177 28.54 -10.98 33.23
C PHE A 177 28.70 -12.13 34.25
N VAL A 178 29.24 -11.82 35.42
CA VAL A 178 29.40 -12.80 36.53
C VAL A 178 28.07 -12.89 37.28
N VAL A 179 27.54 -14.11 37.41
CA VAL A 179 26.28 -14.33 38.16
C VAL A 179 26.55 -14.33 39.68
N THR A 180 25.60 -13.76 40.43
CA THR A 180 25.61 -13.74 41.91
C THR A 180 24.29 -14.30 42.43
N ASN A 181 24.36 -15.03 43.54
CA ASN A 181 23.24 -15.54 44.30
C ASN A 181 23.60 -15.47 45.79
N ASP A 182 23.23 -14.32 46.40
CA ASP A 182 23.51 -14.04 47.83
C ASP A 182 22.36 -14.46 48.74
#